data_fd400ab5f93f10f136dc0a6f63dda99d
#
_entry.id   fd400ab5f93f10f136dc0a6f63dda99d
#
_cell.length_a   1.000
_cell.length_b   1.000
_cell.length_c   1.000
_cell.angle_alpha   90.00
_cell.angle_beta   90.00
_cell.angle_gamma   90.00
#
_symmetry.space_group_name_H-M   'P 1'
#
loop_
_entity.id
_entity.type
_entity.pdbx_description
1 polymer ?
#
loop_
_entity_poly.entity_id
_entity_poly.type
_entity_poly.pdbx_seq_one_letter_code
_entity_poly.pdbx_strand_id
1 'polypeptide(L)'
;MLAEAKRIRDRFDAELRAIYVGEQTEETSQTFREAFAQLQLPIDSTIYYEGGGEPAEAILRALAREKIGLVVAGALEKEVVLHQFLGNVARRLVREAVCSVILFTKPQVKPKALRCIVFIADYSEHGLQALKTTLPFAEAESCERLYVIRIITAFDEARASIGSNAADPRDNKTNDDEEDALEKFVLSAGATEVPIETRCIRGNTGLAASDFVRSVTADLLVVPMRKNIRSLPSNIAWVTDVIPCNLWVIR
;
A
#
# COMPACT_ATOMS: atom_id res chain seq x y z
N MET A 1 -14.51 -8.21 2.61
CA MET A 1 -14.06 -7.06 1.80
C MET A 1 -14.90 -5.80 1.99
N LEU A 2 -16.22 -5.84 1.83
CA LEU A 2 -17.04 -4.61 1.94
C LEU A 2 -16.88 -3.88 3.29
N ALA A 3 -16.73 -4.60 4.40
CA ALA A 3 -16.50 -3.99 5.71
C ALA A 3 -15.15 -3.23 5.77
N GLU A 4 -14.08 -3.80 5.18
CA GLU A 4 -12.79 -3.12 5.05
C GLU A 4 -12.93 -1.89 4.15
N ALA A 5 -13.59 -2.02 3.00
CA ALA A 5 -13.82 -0.91 2.09
C ALA A 5 -14.65 0.20 2.74
N LYS A 6 -15.68 -0.14 3.54
CA LYS A 6 -16.44 0.83 4.33
C LYS A 6 -15.53 1.58 5.31
N ARG A 7 -14.67 0.87 6.07
CA ARG A 7 -13.73 1.49 6.98
C ARG A 7 -12.82 2.48 6.26
N ILE A 8 -12.23 2.08 5.13
CA ILE A 8 -11.36 2.96 4.32
C ILE A 8 -12.14 4.18 3.81
N ARG A 9 -13.37 3.98 3.31
CA ARG A 9 -14.26 5.08 2.92
C ARG A 9 -14.43 6.09 4.06
N ASP A 10 -14.73 5.58 5.27
CA ASP A 10 -14.99 6.42 6.43
C ASP A 10 -13.72 7.22 6.85
N ARG A 11 -12.50 6.69 6.62
CA ARG A 11 -11.23 7.39 6.90
C ARG A 11 -10.93 8.52 5.90
N PHE A 12 -11.38 8.36 4.68
CA PHE A 12 -11.15 9.35 3.62
C PHE A 12 -12.36 10.25 3.34
N ASP A 13 -13.47 10.08 4.07
CA ASP A 13 -14.75 10.74 3.79
C ASP A 13 -15.13 10.65 2.30
N ALA A 14 -15.03 9.44 1.75
CA ALA A 14 -15.14 9.19 0.32
C ALA A 14 -16.46 8.50 -0.06
N GLU A 15 -16.80 8.52 -1.33
CA GLU A 15 -17.89 7.71 -1.88
C GLU A 15 -17.41 6.27 -2.09
N LEU A 16 -18.23 5.30 -1.71
CA LEU A 16 -17.94 3.89 -1.93
C LEU A 16 -18.74 3.36 -3.13
N ARG A 17 -18.02 2.76 -4.08
CA ARG A 17 -18.59 2.05 -5.23
C ARG A 17 -18.08 0.61 -5.23
N ALA A 18 -18.97 -0.34 -5.51
CA ALA A 18 -18.59 -1.75 -5.62
C ALA A 18 -18.43 -2.14 -7.08
N ILE A 19 -17.43 -2.98 -7.36
CA ILE A 19 -17.23 -3.60 -8.67
C ILE A 19 -17.40 -5.11 -8.50
N TYR A 20 -18.30 -5.70 -9.27
CA TYR A 20 -18.50 -7.14 -9.33
C TYR A 20 -18.21 -7.63 -10.76
N VAL A 21 -17.31 -8.60 -10.87
CA VAL A 21 -17.00 -9.22 -12.16
C VAL A 21 -17.83 -10.48 -12.30
N GLY A 22 -18.87 -10.40 -13.12
CA GLY A 22 -19.85 -11.46 -13.34
C GLY A 22 -21.16 -10.91 -13.85
N GLU A 23 -22.11 -11.79 -14.16
CA GLU A 23 -23.44 -11.40 -14.60
C GLU A 23 -24.26 -10.83 -13.45
N GLN A 24 -25.07 -9.82 -13.74
CA GLN A 24 -26.05 -9.30 -12.82
C GLN A 24 -27.26 -10.27 -12.78
N THR A 25 -27.35 -11.03 -11.71
CA THR A 25 -28.50 -11.88 -11.41
C THR A 25 -29.29 -11.31 -10.23
N GLU A 26 -30.53 -11.75 -10.05
CA GLU A 26 -31.31 -11.36 -8.88
C GLU A 26 -30.66 -11.82 -7.58
N GLU A 27 -30.06 -13.01 -7.58
CA GLU A 27 -29.33 -13.55 -6.43
C GLU A 27 -28.10 -12.68 -6.05
N THR A 28 -27.27 -12.29 -7.03
CA THR A 28 -26.13 -11.41 -6.78
C THR A 28 -26.56 -10.04 -6.31
N SER A 29 -27.63 -9.49 -6.91
CA SER A 29 -28.19 -8.19 -6.53
C SER A 29 -28.75 -8.22 -5.11
N GLN A 30 -29.43 -9.30 -4.72
CA GLN A 30 -29.95 -9.49 -3.37
C GLN A 30 -28.81 -9.62 -2.34
N THR A 31 -27.78 -10.40 -2.66
CA THR A 31 -26.58 -10.56 -1.80
C THR A 31 -25.93 -9.21 -1.50
N PHE A 32 -25.78 -8.35 -2.52
CA PHE A 32 -25.22 -7.00 -2.30
C PHE A 32 -26.17 -6.12 -1.47
N ARG A 33 -27.47 -6.13 -1.73
CA ARG A 33 -28.45 -5.38 -0.93
C ARG A 33 -28.37 -5.74 0.55
N GLU A 34 -28.31 -7.03 0.86
CA GLU A 34 -28.21 -7.52 2.24
C GLU A 34 -26.89 -7.11 2.89
N ALA A 35 -25.77 -7.26 2.17
CA ALA A 35 -24.45 -6.86 2.67
C ALA A 35 -24.37 -5.34 2.90
N PHE A 36 -24.95 -4.53 2.03
CA PHE A 36 -25.00 -3.07 2.19
C PHE A 36 -25.89 -2.67 3.37
N ALA A 37 -27.03 -3.30 3.53
CA ALA A 37 -27.93 -3.07 4.66
C ALA A 37 -27.24 -3.43 6.01
N GLN A 38 -26.56 -4.58 6.08
CA GLN A 38 -25.80 -4.99 7.28
C GLN A 38 -24.69 -3.99 7.63
N LEU A 39 -24.05 -3.39 6.64
CA LEU A 39 -22.99 -2.42 6.82
C LEU A 39 -23.48 -0.98 6.94
N GLN A 40 -24.80 -0.76 6.87
CA GLN A 40 -25.42 0.58 6.86
C GLN A 40 -24.83 1.47 5.76
N LEU A 41 -24.58 0.89 4.60
CA LEU A 41 -24.17 1.62 3.41
C LEU A 41 -25.42 2.19 2.71
N PRO A 42 -25.30 3.34 2.01
CA PRO A 42 -26.41 3.91 1.26
C PRO A 42 -26.98 2.89 0.27
N ILE A 43 -28.33 2.83 0.15
CA ILE A 43 -29.04 1.89 -0.72
C ILE A 43 -28.73 2.15 -2.20
N ASP A 44 -28.43 3.40 -2.53
CA ASP A 44 -28.04 3.88 -3.86
C ASP A 44 -26.54 3.75 -4.15
N SER A 45 -25.79 3.08 -3.26
CA SER A 45 -24.39 2.75 -3.53
C SER A 45 -24.27 1.98 -4.83
N THR A 46 -23.55 2.56 -5.79
CA THR A 46 -23.46 2.03 -7.14
C THR A 46 -22.68 0.73 -7.17
N ILE A 47 -23.26 -0.30 -7.78
CA ILE A 47 -22.59 -1.56 -8.08
C ILE A 47 -22.37 -1.62 -9.58
N TYR A 48 -21.12 -1.72 -9.98
CA TYR A 48 -20.74 -1.93 -11.38
C TYR A 48 -20.62 -3.42 -11.65
N TYR A 49 -21.48 -3.95 -12.51
CA TYR A 49 -21.39 -5.31 -12.99
C TYR A 49 -20.59 -5.33 -14.29
N GLU A 50 -19.43 -5.96 -14.24
CA GLU A 50 -18.56 -6.11 -15.41
C GLU A 50 -18.67 -7.55 -15.91
N GLY A 51 -19.37 -7.74 -17.04
CA GLY A 51 -19.53 -9.04 -17.66
C GLY A 51 -18.35 -9.40 -18.56
N GLY A 52 -17.98 -10.68 -18.55
CA GLY A 52 -17.07 -11.30 -19.53
C GLY A 52 -15.58 -10.93 -19.39
N GLY A 53 -14.73 -11.90 -19.72
CA GLY A 53 -13.30 -11.72 -19.77
C GLY A 53 -12.54 -12.02 -18.46
N GLU A 54 -11.28 -11.65 -18.43
CA GLU A 54 -10.40 -11.87 -17.29
C GLU A 54 -10.69 -10.82 -16.20
N PRO A 55 -10.89 -11.26 -14.94
CA PRO A 55 -11.36 -10.37 -13.86
C PRO A 55 -10.51 -9.12 -13.63
N ALA A 56 -9.18 -9.23 -13.69
CA ALA A 56 -8.31 -8.07 -13.49
C ALA A 56 -8.51 -7.02 -14.59
N GLU A 57 -8.70 -7.46 -15.83
CA GLU A 57 -8.90 -6.58 -16.96
C GLU A 57 -10.25 -5.83 -16.87
N ALA A 58 -11.30 -6.53 -16.47
CA ALA A 58 -12.60 -5.94 -16.25
C ALA A 58 -12.55 -4.85 -15.15
N ILE A 59 -11.90 -5.15 -14.01
CA ILE A 59 -11.72 -4.19 -12.93
C ILE A 59 -10.90 -2.98 -13.41
N LEU A 60 -9.77 -3.19 -14.08
CA LEU A 60 -8.91 -2.11 -14.55
C LEU A 60 -9.63 -1.17 -15.54
N ARG A 61 -10.47 -1.71 -16.43
CA ARG A 61 -11.32 -0.90 -17.32
C ARG A 61 -12.32 -0.06 -16.53
N ALA A 62 -12.99 -0.66 -15.53
CA ALA A 62 -13.93 0.06 -14.68
C ALA A 62 -13.26 1.18 -13.89
N LEU A 63 -12.09 0.93 -13.29
CA LEU A 63 -11.32 1.94 -12.56
C LEU A 63 -10.96 3.16 -13.42
N ALA A 64 -10.57 2.92 -14.68
CA ALA A 64 -10.22 3.99 -15.60
C ALA A 64 -11.46 4.77 -16.07
N ARG A 65 -12.57 4.08 -16.38
CA ARG A 65 -13.84 4.68 -16.83
C ARG A 65 -14.45 5.57 -15.77
N GLU A 66 -14.50 5.08 -14.53
CA GLU A 66 -15.20 5.72 -13.41
C GLU A 66 -14.33 6.73 -12.64
N LYS A 67 -13.10 6.96 -13.06
CA LYS A 67 -12.16 7.90 -12.42
C LYS A 67 -11.98 7.63 -10.92
N ILE A 68 -11.86 6.38 -10.55
CA ILE A 68 -11.67 5.94 -9.17
C ILE A 68 -10.31 6.41 -8.66
N GLY A 69 -10.28 7.02 -7.47
CA GLY A 69 -9.04 7.46 -6.82
C GLY A 69 -8.33 6.38 -6.03
N LEU A 70 -9.09 5.42 -5.49
CA LEU A 70 -8.58 4.34 -4.66
C LEU A 70 -9.41 3.07 -4.88
N VAL A 71 -8.74 1.94 -5.11
CA VAL A 71 -9.38 0.62 -5.12
C VAL A 71 -9.00 -0.18 -3.88
N VAL A 72 -9.99 -0.81 -3.26
CA VAL A 72 -9.81 -1.71 -2.11
C VAL A 72 -10.14 -3.13 -2.57
N ALA A 73 -9.19 -4.04 -2.45
CA ALA A 73 -9.33 -5.42 -2.89
C ALA A 73 -8.74 -6.43 -1.89
N GLY A 74 -9.16 -7.69 -2.00
CA GLY A 74 -8.56 -8.80 -1.26
C GLY A 74 -7.34 -9.33 -2.01
N ALA A 75 -6.27 -9.58 -1.30
CA ALA A 75 -5.20 -10.44 -1.78
C ALA A 75 -5.68 -11.89 -1.64
N LEU A 76 -6.07 -12.55 -2.75
CA LEU A 76 -6.45 -13.95 -2.70
C LEU A 76 -5.22 -14.79 -2.37
N GLU A 77 -5.18 -15.30 -1.16
CA GLU A 77 -4.23 -16.34 -0.78
C GLU A 77 -4.63 -17.64 -1.51
N LYS A 78 -3.76 -18.13 -2.40
CA LYS A 78 -3.66 -19.56 -2.56
C LYS A 78 -2.88 -20.04 -1.35
N GLU A 79 -3.53 -20.81 -0.49
CA GLU A 79 -2.92 -21.52 0.63
C GLU A 79 -1.79 -22.43 0.12
N VAL A 80 -0.62 -21.87 -0.06
CA VAL A 80 0.63 -22.63 -0.08
C VAL A 80 1.26 -22.42 1.28
N VAL A 81 1.43 -23.48 2.01
CA VAL A 81 1.71 -23.66 3.45
C VAL A 81 2.85 -22.80 4.04
N LEU A 82 3.58 -21.99 3.28
CA LEU A 82 4.75 -21.26 3.77
C LEU A 82 4.92 -19.81 3.28
N HIS A 83 4.21 -19.36 2.22
CA HIS A 83 4.37 -18.00 1.70
C HIS A 83 3.04 -17.43 1.22
N GLN A 84 2.73 -16.19 1.62
CA GLN A 84 1.56 -15.46 1.14
C GLN A 84 1.89 -14.88 -0.24
N PHE A 85 1.39 -15.50 -1.30
CA PHE A 85 1.55 -15.00 -2.66
C PHE A 85 0.34 -14.15 -3.08
N LEU A 86 0.58 -13.05 -3.77
CA LEU A 86 -0.48 -12.30 -4.44
C LEU A 86 -1.15 -13.14 -5.53
N GLY A 87 -2.47 -13.20 -5.50
CA GLY A 87 -3.26 -13.71 -6.62
C GLY A 87 -3.05 -12.88 -7.90
N ASN A 88 -3.30 -13.46 -9.06
CA ASN A 88 -3.10 -12.80 -10.35
C ASN A 88 -3.84 -11.45 -10.45
N VAL A 89 -5.08 -11.38 -9.96
CA VAL A 89 -5.87 -10.14 -9.99
C VAL A 89 -5.22 -9.05 -9.14
N ALA A 90 -4.88 -9.36 -7.89
CA ALA A 90 -4.24 -8.40 -6.98
C ALA A 90 -2.88 -7.91 -7.52
N ARG A 91 -2.07 -8.81 -8.08
CA ARG A 91 -0.78 -8.48 -8.71
C ARG A 91 -0.96 -7.53 -9.89
N ARG A 92 -1.94 -7.76 -10.75
CA ARG A 92 -2.26 -6.87 -11.86
C ARG A 92 -2.77 -5.52 -11.39
N LEU A 93 -3.64 -5.48 -10.38
CA LEU A 93 -4.09 -4.21 -9.79
C LEU A 93 -2.91 -3.38 -9.27
N VAL A 94 -1.99 -3.99 -8.49
CA VAL A 94 -0.79 -3.30 -8.00
C VAL A 94 0.07 -2.75 -9.13
N ARG A 95 0.17 -3.44 -10.26
CA ARG A 95 1.04 -3.03 -11.38
C ARG A 95 0.38 -2.07 -12.36
N GLU A 96 -0.91 -2.26 -12.63
CA GLU A 96 -1.57 -1.67 -13.80
C GLU A 96 -2.67 -0.66 -13.44
N ALA A 97 -3.16 -0.63 -12.18
CA ALA A 97 -4.20 0.33 -11.80
C ALA A 97 -3.73 1.78 -11.97
N VAL A 98 -4.62 2.63 -12.47
CA VAL A 98 -4.36 4.07 -12.65
C VAL A 98 -4.54 4.88 -11.37
N CYS A 99 -5.04 4.26 -10.32
CA CYS A 99 -5.34 4.83 -9.01
C CYS A 99 -4.55 4.13 -7.91
N SER A 100 -4.61 4.64 -6.69
CA SER A 100 -4.08 3.97 -5.50
C SER A 100 -4.76 2.63 -5.25
N VAL A 101 -4.05 1.70 -4.62
CA VAL A 101 -4.54 0.33 -4.37
C VAL A 101 -4.30 -0.05 -2.93
N ILE A 102 -5.35 -0.46 -2.21
CA ILE A 102 -5.20 -1.13 -0.90
C ILE A 102 -5.58 -2.60 -1.06
N LEU A 103 -4.68 -3.48 -0.64
CA LEU A 103 -4.89 -4.92 -0.59
C LEU A 103 -4.96 -5.42 0.85
N PHE A 104 -6.05 -6.09 1.19
CA PHE A 104 -6.19 -6.77 2.46
C PHE A 104 -5.86 -8.26 2.30
N THR A 105 -4.89 -8.75 3.08
CA THR A 105 -4.47 -10.16 3.05
C THR A 105 -5.49 -11.05 3.76
N LYS A 106 -6.09 -10.57 4.84
CA LYS A 106 -7.08 -11.28 5.66
C LYS A 106 -8.26 -10.38 5.98
N PRO A 107 -9.10 -10.04 4.98
CA PRO A 107 -10.23 -9.15 5.20
C PRO A 107 -11.21 -9.74 6.21
N GLN A 108 -11.68 -8.91 7.13
CA GLN A 108 -12.58 -9.33 8.22
C GLN A 108 -13.95 -8.67 8.10
N VAL A 109 -14.98 -9.34 8.64
CA VAL A 109 -16.33 -8.77 8.75
C VAL A 109 -16.35 -7.65 9.80
N LYS A 110 -15.51 -7.76 10.82
CA LYS A 110 -15.26 -6.70 11.82
C LYS A 110 -13.80 -6.25 11.66
N PRO A 111 -13.53 -5.23 10.85
CA PRO A 111 -12.19 -4.74 10.59
C PRO A 111 -11.46 -4.33 11.87
N LYS A 112 -10.19 -4.70 11.97
CA LYS A 112 -9.32 -4.26 13.06
C LYS A 112 -8.58 -2.98 12.64
N ALA A 113 -8.31 -2.10 13.60
CA ALA A 113 -7.50 -0.91 13.38
C ALA A 113 -6.09 -1.30 12.88
N LEU A 114 -5.51 -0.47 12.03
CA LEU A 114 -4.15 -0.64 11.51
C LEU A 114 -3.19 0.14 12.42
N ARG A 115 -2.76 -0.52 13.50
CA ARG A 115 -2.02 0.14 14.58
C ARG A 115 -0.54 0.32 14.31
N CYS A 116 0.05 -0.56 13.49
CA CYS A 116 1.45 -0.49 13.11
C CYS A 116 1.55 -0.35 11.59
N ILE A 117 2.04 0.80 11.14
CA ILE A 117 2.19 1.13 9.71
C ILE A 117 3.66 1.26 9.37
N VAL A 118 4.10 0.69 8.25
CA VAL A 118 5.43 0.88 7.69
C VAL A 118 5.31 1.61 6.36
N PHE A 119 5.99 2.74 6.22
CA PHE A 119 6.06 3.54 5.00
C PHE A 119 7.46 3.43 4.39
N ILE A 120 7.57 3.14 3.08
CA ILE A 120 8.85 3.11 2.36
C ILE A 120 9.13 4.49 1.76
N ALA A 121 10.18 5.16 2.23
CA ALA A 121 10.61 6.45 1.72
C ALA A 121 11.50 6.30 0.47
N ASP A 122 11.23 7.14 -0.55
CA ASP A 122 12.04 7.23 -1.78
C ASP A 122 12.58 8.63 -2.05
N TYR A 123 12.35 9.59 -1.12
CA TYR A 123 12.74 11.01 -1.18
C TYR A 123 12.23 11.77 -2.41
N SER A 124 11.36 11.17 -3.21
CA SER A 124 10.74 11.89 -4.34
C SER A 124 9.63 12.82 -3.85
N GLU A 125 9.28 13.82 -4.66
CA GLU A 125 8.13 14.66 -4.40
C GLU A 125 6.83 13.84 -4.27
N HIS A 126 6.69 12.81 -5.10
CA HIS A 126 5.58 11.88 -5.02
C HIS A 126 5.58 11.09 -3.70
N GLY A 127 6.74 10.61 -3.25
CA GLY A 127 6.91 9.96 -1.95
C GLY A 127 6.53 10.87 -0.80
N LEU A 128 6.89 12.17 -0.88
CA LEU A 128 6.49 13.16 0.11
C LEU A 128 4.97 13.37 0.13
N GLN A 129 4.32 13.45 -1.02
CA GLN A 129 2.85 13.56 -1.09
C GLN A 129 2.17 12.28 -0.58
N ALA A 130 2.75 11.11 -0.85
CA ALA A 130 2.26 9.85 -0.31
C ALA A 130 2.36 9.80 1.23
N LEU A 131 3.48 10.30 1.80
CA LEU A 131 3.61 10.40 3.26
C LEU A 131 2.61 11.39 3.84
N LYS A 132 2.41 12.56 3.22
CA LYS A 132 1.37 13.53 3.60
C LYS A 132 -0.05 12.95 3.57
N THR A 133 -0.31 11.99 2.69
CA THR A 133 -1.59 11.26 2.66
C THR A 133 -1.66 10.19 3.75
N THR A 134 -0.53 9.59 4.09
CA THR A 134 -0.43 8.52 5.10
C THR A 134 -0.62 9.05 6.52
N LEU A 135 -0.11 10.26 6.84
CA LEU A 135 -0.17 10.81 8.20
C LEU A 135 -1.61 10.95 8.74
N PRO A 136 -2.54 11.66 8.06
CA PRO A 136 -3.90 11.79 8.56
C PRO A 136 -4.66 10.45 8.56
N PHE A 137 -4.33 9.54 7.63
CA PHE A 137 -4.88 8.20 7.66
C PHE A 137 -4.41 7.42 8.91
N ALA A 138 -3.13 7.50 9.25
CA ALA A 138 -2.58 6.85 10.44
C ALA A 138 -3.21 7.41 11.72
N GLU A 139 -3.45 8.72 11.81
CA GLU A 139 -4.18 9.34 12.92
C GLU A 139 -5.60 8.82 13.01
N ALA A 140 -6.33 8.79 11.90
CA ALA A 140 -7.70 8.29 11.85
C ALA A 140 -7.80 6.79 12.20
N GLU A 141 -6.78 5.99 11.92
CA GLU A 141 -6.68 4.58 12.35
C GLU A 141 -6.25 4.42 13.82
N SER A 142 -5.93 5.51 14.52
CA SER A 142 -5.32 5.48 15.86
C SER A 142 -4.04 4.63 15.86
N CYS A 143 -3.19 4.88 14.87
CA CYS A 143 -1.94 4.18 14.70
C CYS A 143 -1.04 4.37 15.92
N GLU A 144 -0.56 3.29 16.49
CA GLU A 144 0.31 3.34 17.67
C GLU A 144 1.75 3.64 17.30
N ARG A 145 2.16 3.27 16.05
CA ARG A 145 3.49 3.54 15.52
C ARG A 145 3.53 3.55 14.00
N LEU A 146 4.10 4.61 13.46
CA LEU A 146 4.43 4.73 12.05
C LEU A 146 5.96 4.61 11.87
N TYR A 147 6.40 3.55 11.23
CA TYR A 147 7.80 3.41 10.80
C TYR A 147 7.95 4.04 9.41
N VAL A 148 8.84 5.00 9.27
CA VAL A 148 9.26 5.51 7.96
C VAL A 148 10.65 4.96 7.66
N ILE A 149 10.74 4.07 6.68
CA ILE A 149 11.98 3.35 6.40
C ILE A 149 12.57 3.72 5.05
N ARG A 150 13.90 3.85 5.02
CA ARG A 150 14.68 3.95 3.80
C ARG A 150 15.44 2.64 3.58
N ILE A 151 15.32 2.06 2.39
CA ILE A 151 16.07 0.87 2.01
C ILE A 151 17.30 1.33 1.22
N ILE A 152 18.47 1.05 1.73
CA ILE A 152 19.76 1.37 1.11
C ILE A 152 20.31 0.10 0.48
N THR A 153 20.50 0.14 -0.84
CA THR A 153 21.01 -0.99 -1.60
C THR A 153 22.53 -0.88 -1.77
N ALA A 154 23.19 -1.99 -2.04
CA ALA A 154 24.61 -1.96 -2.43
C ALA A 154 24.88 -1.07 -3.65
N PHE A 155 23.88 -0.87 -4.53
CA PHE A 155 23.98 0.04 -5.66
C PHE A 155 23.94 1.50 -5.21
N ASP A 156 23.09 1.85 -4.24
CA ASP A 156 23.03 3.20 -3.67
C ASP A 156 24.37 3.53 -2.97
N GLU A 157 24.95 2.58 -2.24
CA GLU A 157 26.27 2.70 -1.60
C GLU A 157 27.40 2.89 -2.62
N ALA A 158 27.42 2.09 -3.69
CA ALA A 158 28.40 2.21 -4.76
C ALA A 158 28.30 3.57 -5.48
N ARG A 159 27.07 4.07 -5.71
CA ARG A 159 26.85 5.37 -6.34
C ARG A 159 27.29 6.53 -5.45
N ALA A 160 27.04 6.46 -4.16
CA ALA A 160 27.51 7.44 -3.18
C ALA A 160 29.03 7.49 -3.15
N SER A 161 29.72 6.34 -3.23
CA SER A 161 31.19 6.22 -3.23
C SER A 161 31.84 6.84 -4.49
N ILE A 162 31.18 6.80 -5.64
CA ILE A 162 31.68 7.40 -6.90
C ILE A 162 31.55 8.94 -6.87
N GLY A 163 30.55 9.46 -6.16
CA GLY A 163 30.29 10.91 -6.04
C GLY A 163 31.15 11.62 -4.97
N SER A 164 31.72 10.88 -4.03
CA SER A 164 32.63 11.38 -3.01
C SER A 164 34.06 11.11 -3.43
N ASN A 165 34.92 12.16 -3.46
CA ASN A 165 36.36 12.02 -3.56
C ASN A 165 36.93 11.44 -2.24
N ALA A 166 36.35 10.35 -1.75
CA ALA A 166 36.65 9.81 -0.44
C ALA A 166 37.90 8.91 -0.46
N ALA A 167 38.98 9.44 0.09
CA ALA A 167 40.23 8.72 0.34
C ALA A 167 40.27 7.97 1.67
N ASP A 168 39.14 7.85 2.42
CA ASP A 168 39.12 7.16 3.72
C ASP A 168 37.96 6.17 3.86
N PRO A 169 38.27 4.84 3.95
CA PRO A 169 37.23 3.79 4.14
C PRO A 169 36.55 3.81 5.53
N ARG A 170 36.94 4.72 6.41
CA ARG A 170 36.41 4.84 7.78
C ARG A 170 35.30 5.89 7.93
N ASP A 171 34.87 6.52 6.84
CA ASP A 171 33.88 7.56 6.90
C ASP A 171 32.47 6.99 7.13
N ASN A 172 32.06 6.90 8.39
CA ASN A 172 30.73 6.58 8.89
C ASN A 172 29.70 7.68 8.52
N LYS A 173 30.15 8.75 7.82
CA LYS A 173 29.33 9.89 7.40
C LYS A 173 28.16 9.53 6.52
N THR A 174 28.26 8.47 5.71
CA THR A 174 27.15 8.04 4.83
C THR A 174 25.93 7.52 5.58
N ASN A 175 26.05 7.05 6.83
CA ASN A 175 24.92 6.64 7.64
C ASN A 175 24.20 7.83 8.28
N ASP A 176 24.96 8.69 8.94
CA ASP A 176 24.42 9.86 9.62
C ASP A 176 23.74 10.80 8.60
N ASP A 177 24.34 10.94 7.39
CA ASP A 177 23.74 11.74 6.31
C ASP A 177 22.41 11.16 5.79
N GLU A 178 22.25 9.84 5.71
CA GLU A 178 21.01 9.19 5.28
C GLU A 178 19.94 9.22 6.38
N GLU A 179 20.31 9.07 7.64
CA GLU A 179 19.38 9.21 8.78
C GLU A 179 18.88 10.66 8.87
N ASP A 180 19.75 11.64 8.76
CA ASP A 180 19.41 13.07 8.71
C ASP A 180 18.50 13.38 7.51
N ALA A 181 18.77 12.80 6.34
CA ALA A 181 17.93 13.00 5.15
C ALA A 181 16.54 12.40 5.35
N LEU A 182 16.45 11.25 6.00
CA LEU A 182 15.17 10.59 6.30
C LEU A 182 14.36 11.39 7.32
N GLU A 183 14.99 11.93 8.36
CA GLU A 183 14.33 12.80 9.33
C GLU A 183 13.83 14.10 8.68
N LYS A 184 14.64 14.74 7.83
CA LYS A 184 14.23 15.94 7.06
C LYS A 184 13.05 15.63 6.14
N PHE A 185 13.05 14.46 5.50
CA PHE A 185 11.94 14.02 4.66
C PHE A 185 10.65 13.89 5.47
N VAL A 186 10.71 13.28 6.66
CA VAL A 186 9.55 13.15 7.57
C VAL A 186 9.08 14.52 8.03
N LEU A 187 9.97 15.40 8.48
CA LEU A 187 9.62 16.76 8.89
C LEU A 187 8.94 17.56 7.77
N SER A 188 9.34 17.35 6.52
CA SER A 188 8.74 17.99 5.34
C SER A 188 7.30 17.52 5.04
N ALA A 189 6.90 16.38 5.59
CA ALA A 189 5.54 15.88 5.42
C ALA A 189 4.51 16.60 6.32
N GLY A 190 4.96 17.24 7.38
CA GLY A 190 4.11 17.99 8.33
C GLY A 190 4.11 17.36 9.72
N ALA A 191 3.39 18.01 10.62
CA ALA A 191 3.22 17.52 11.99
C ALA A 191 2.13 16.45 12.07
N THR A 192 2.27 15.53 13.01
CA THR A 192 1.28 14.49 13.34
C THR A 192 1.37 14.13 14.81
N GLU A 193 0.27 13.63 15.38
CA GLU A 193 0.25 13.08 16.74
C GLU A 193 0.72 11.61 16.79
N VAL A 194 0.82 10.95 15.64
CA VAL A 194 1.27 9.55 15.55
C VAL A 194 2.77 9.47 15.86
N PRO A 195 3.22 8.60 16.79
CA PRO A 195 4.63 8.37 17.02
C PRO A 195 5.31 7.85 15.76
N ILE A 196 6.27 8.62 15.22
CA ILE A 196 7.07 8.23 14.06
C ILE A 196 8.43 7.72 14.51
N GLU A 197 8.88 6.64 13.89
CA GLU A 197 10.22 6.09 14.03
C GLU A 197 10.87 5.93 12.65
N THR A 198 11.99 6.59 12.44
CA THR A 198 12.78 6.50 11.20
C THR A 198 13.79 5.37 11.27
N ARG A 199 13.99 4.63 10.15
CA ARG A 199 14.98 3.56 10.06
C ARG A 199 15.62 3.51 8.67
N CYS A 200 16.94 3.51 8.61
CA CYS A 200 17.70 3.16 7.43
C CYS A 200 18.01 1.66 7.46
N ILE A 201 17.54 0.91 6.47
CA ILE A 201 17.72 -0.54 6.37
C ILE A 201 18.67 -0.84 5.23
N ARG A 202 19.80 -1.45 5.55
CA ARG A 202 20.77 -1.90 4.55
C ARG A 202 20.51 -3.34 4.14
N GLY A 203 20.60 -3.62 2.87
CA GLY A 203 20.53 -4.99 2.39
C GLY A 203 19.96 -5.12 0.98
N ASN A 204 19.95 -6.35 0.49
CA ASN A 204 19.31 -6.70 -0.77
C ASN A 204 17.81 -6.53 -0.61
N THR A 205 17.34 -5.52 -1.24
CA THR A 205 16.07 -4.82 -1.31
C THR A 205 14.79 -5.52 -0.83
N GLY A 206 14.56 -6.76 -1.23
CA GLY A 206 13.28 -7.43 -0.94
C GLY A 206 13.24 -8.10 0.43
N LEU A 207 14.29 -8.82 0.77
CA LEU A 207 14.31 -9.61 2.01
C LEU A 207 14.38 -8.72 3.24
N ALA A 208 15.31 -7.75 3.26
CA ALA A 208 15.52 -6.89 4.43
C ALA A 208 14.27 -6.08 4.82
N ALA A 209 13.56 -5.53 3.81
CA ALA A 209 12.31 -4.82 4.06
C ALA A 209 11.19 -5.76 4.52
N SER A 210 11.07 -6.94 3.90
CA SER A 210 10.09 -7.94 4.33
C SER A 210 10.35 -8.42 5.76
N ASP A 211 11.60 -8.67 6.10
CA ASP A 211 11.99 -9.11 7.45
C ASP A 211 11.73 -8.01 8.48
N PHE A 212 12.02 -6.74 8.14
CA PHE A 212 11.67 -5.63 9.01
C PHE A 212 10.17 -5.53 9.24
N VAL A 213 9.37 -5.53 8.18
CA VAL A 213 7.89 -5.46 8.26
C VAL A 213 7.33 -6.58 9.14
N ARG A 214 7.89 -7.80 9.04
CA ARG A 214 7.52 -8.94 9.90
C ARG A 214 7.98 -8.75 11.33
N SER A 215 9.21 -8.26 11.55
CA SER A 215 9.78 -8.10 12.90
C SER A 215 8.99 -7.10 13.74
N VAL A 216 8.44 -6.06 13.13
CA VAL A 216 7.57 -5.07 13.80
C VAL A 216 6.10 -5.46 13.79
N THR A 217 5.75 -6.63 13.24
CA THR A 217 4.36 -7.10 13.09
C THR A 217 3.44 -6.05 12.48
N ALA A 218 3.89 -5.42 11.39
CA ALA A 218 3.16 -4.35 10.74
C ALA A 218 1.78 -4.81 10.24
N ASP A 219 0.77 -3.97 10.45
CA ASP A 219 -0.58 -4.19 9.93
C ASP A 219 -0.72 -3.74 8.47
N LEU A 220 0.04 -2.70 8.08
CA LEU A 220 -0.01 -2.09 6.77
C LEU A 220 1.39 -1.67 6.30
N LEU A 221 1.74 -2.07 5.09
CA LEU A 221 2.90 -1.57 4.35
C LEU A 221 2.43 -0.53 3.32
N VAL A 222 2.99 0.68 3.36
CA VAL A 222 2.70 1.76 2.43
C VAL A 222 3.88 1.98 1.49
N VAL A 223 3.57 1.99 0.19
CA VAL A 223 4.57 2.10 -0.88
C VAL A 223 4.16 3.20 -1.85
N PRO A 224 4.92 4.31 -1.95
CA PRO A 224 4.69 5.30 -2.99
C PRO A 224 5.07 4.74 -4.36
N MET A 225 4.24 5.02 -5.36
CA MET A 225 4.48 4.57 -6.73
C MET A 225 3.98 5.58 -7.76
N ARG A 226 4.83 6.04 -8.65
CA ARG A 226 4.45 7.04 -9.67
C ARG A 226 3.40 6.49 -10.63
N LYS A 227 2.41 7.32 -10.99
CA LYS A 227 1.26 6.93 -11.86
C LYS A 227 1.66 6.34 -13.22
N ASN A 228 2.77 6.74 -13.79
CA ASN A 228 3.19 6.35 -15.14
C ASN A 228 4.13 5.14 -15.17
N ILE A 229 4.43 4.53 -14.02
CA ILE A 229 5.31 3.38 -13.93
C ILE A 229 4.46 2.11 -13.92
N ARG A 230 4.57 1.30 -14.98
CA ARG A 230 3.89 -0.01 -15.10
C ARG A 230 4.66 -1.15 -14.45
N SER A 231 5.92 -0.95 -14.13
CA SER A 231 6.72 -1.92 -13.38
C SER A 231 7.06 -1.33 -12.01
N LEU A 232 6.91 -2.13 -10.95
CA LEU A 232 7.39 -1.74 -9.63
C LEU A 232 8.91 -1.50 -9.71
N PRO A 233 9.43 -0.44 -9.08
CA PRO A 233 10.85 -0.28 -8.91
C PRO A 233 11.48 -1.55 -8.32
N SER A 234 12.69 -1.91 -8.73
CA SER A 234 13.35 -3.16 -8.33
C SER A 234 13.44 -3.34 -6.82
N ASN A 235 13.56 -2.24 -6.09
CA ASN A 235 13.56 -2.21 -4.63
C ASN A 235 12.19 -2.51 -3.98
N ILE A 236 11.10 -2.53 -4.75
CA ILE A 236 9.74 -2.75 -4.26
C ILE A 236 9.08 -3.94 -4.99
N ALA A 237 9.69 -4.45 -6.06
CA ALA A 237 9.13 -5.53 -6.88
C ALA A 237 8.79 -6.79 -6.06
N TRP A 238 9.53 -7.06 -5.00
CA TRP A 238 9.29 -8.18 -4.07
C TRP A 238 7.90 -8.14 -3.41
N VAL A 239 7.31 -6.95 -3.27
CA VAL A 239 5.96 -6.79 -2.68
C VAL A 239 4.90 -7.55 -3.48
N THR A 240 5.13 -7.78 -4.78
CA THR A 240 4.22 -8.59 -5.60
C THR A 240 4.41 -10.09 -5.45
N ASP A 241 5.53 -10.52 -4.89
CA ASP A 241 5.85 -11.93 -4.73
C ASP A 241 5.52 -12.43 -3.32
N VAL A 242 5.78 -11.62 -2.30
CA VAL A 242 5.47 -11.96 -0.90
C VAL A 242 4.94 -10.73 -0.18
N ILE A 243 3.66 -10.74 0.20
CA ILE A 243 3.10 -9.67 1.04
C ILE A 243 3.17 -10.10 2.51
N PRO A 244 3.93 -9.40 3.35
CA PRO A 244 4.03 -9.74 4.76
C PRO A 244 2.80 -9.32 5.58
N CYS A 245 2.06 -8.30 5.13
CA CYS A 245 0.88 -7.72 5.77
C CYS A 245 -0.05 -7.10 4.72
N ASN A 246 -1.04 -6.29 5.11
CA ASN A 246 -1.82 -5.51 4.16
C ASN A 246 -0.91 -4.52 3.41
N LEU A 247 -1.27 -4.18 2.18
CA LEU A 247 -0.45 -3.34 1.30
C LEU A 247 -1.27 -2.14 0.82
N TRP A 248 -0.70 -0.95 0.92
CA TRP A 248 -1.23 0.26 0.29
C TRP A 248 -0.20 0.83 -0.69
N VAL A 249 -0.51 0.78 -1.97
CA VAL A 249 0.25 1.45 -3.03
C VAL A 249 -0.39 2.79 -3.31
N ILE A 250 0.31 3.88 -3.06
CA ILE A 250 -0.15 5.27 -3.31
C ILE A 250 0.40 5.74 -4.66
N ARG A 251 -0.55 6.20 -5.52
CA ARG A 251 -0.24 6.68 -6.88
C ARG A 251 -0.56 8.16 -7.06
#